data_2c9ad4104a05d9ba5072441d1fca0ecf
#
_entry.id   2c9ad4104a05d9ba5072441d1fca0ecf
#
_cell.length_a   1.000
_cell.length_b   1.000
_cell.length_c   1.000
_cell.angle_alpha   90.00
_cell.angle_beta   90.00
_cell.angle_gamma   90.00
#
_symmetry.space_group_name_H-M   'P 1'
#
loop_
_entity.id
_entity.type
_entity.pdbx_description
1 polymer ?
#
loop_
_entity_poly.entity_id
_entity_poly.type
_entity_poly.pdbx_seq_one_letter_code
_entity_poly.pdbx_strand_id
1 'polypeptide(L)'
;MFRWFNRTWRKLAGRRGKPPTPREIAAEADTFAEGFRKLGVSHFGYREFLYLGAGHNDTRSRGYGLNGTPPKRLWPHIYELAILADEIRDRLNAPIKLLSVYRSERYNAAIGGASLSMHKEGKAMDCTSTQKPASE
;
A
#
# COMPACT_ATOMS: atom_id res chain seq x y z
N MET A 1 18.42 1.28 -6.43
CA MET A 1 18.68 1.99 -5.15
C MET A 1 17.72 3.18 -5.05
N PHE A 2 16.77 3.09 -4.16
CA PHE A 2 15.74 4.13 -4.01
C PHE A 2 16.29 5.29 -3.17
N ARG A 3 16.54 6.44 -3.78
CA ARG A 3 16.85 7.71 -3.10
C ARG A 3 15.58 8.42 -2.63
N TRP A 4 14.64 7.66 -2.06
CA TRP A 4 13.35 8.20 -1.70
C TRP A 4 13.29 8.43 -0.21
N PHE A 5 13.74 9.60 0.21
CA PHE A 5 13.54 10.06 1.57
C PHE A 5 12.49 11.16 1.55
N ASN A 6 11.29 10.80 1.96
CA ASN A 6 10.25 11.75 2.31
C ASN A 6 10.83 12.81 3.26
N ARG A 7 10.40 14.06 3.15
CA ARG A 7 10.82 15.17 4.02
C ARG A 7 10.68 14.83 5.50
N THR A 8 9.72 13.99 5.85
CA THR A 8 9.50 13.52 7.21
C THR A 8 10.64 12.62 7.69
N TRP A 9 11.21 11.80 6.82
CA TRP A 9 12.36 10.96 7.12
C TRP A 9 13.62 11.79 7.39
N ARG A 10 13.79 12.91 6.69
CA ARG A 10 14.92 13.82 6.94
C ARG A 10 14.83 14.45 8.34
N LYS A 11 13.64 14.71 8.85
CA LYS A 11 13.45 15.23 10.21
C LYS A 11 13.71 14.18 11.28
N LEU A 12 13.37 12.91 11.03
CA LEU A 12 13.62 11.80 11.95
C LEU A 12 15.06 11.30 11.87
N ALA A 13 15.69 11.32 10.70
CA ALA A 13 17.07 10.93 10.49
C ALA A 13 18.11 11.95 11.04
N GLY A 14 17.69 13.13 11.47
CA GLY A 14 18.57 14.19 11.95
C GLY A 14 19.28 13.91 13.28
N ARG A 15 19.07 12.74 13.89
CA ARG A 15 19.70 12.37 15.18
C ARG A 15 20.23 10.94 15.18
N ARG A 16 21.36 10.71 14.50
CA ARG A 16 22.18 9.50 14.63
C ARG A 16 21.56 8.22 14.02
N GLY A 17 21.97 7.88 12.83
CA GLY A 17 21.78 6.58 12.24
C GLY A 17 20.97 6.59 10.95
N LYS A 18 21.15 5.53 10.18
CA LYS A 18 20.36 5.24 8.99
C LYS A 18 18.91 4.98 9.39
N PRO A 19 17.91 5.58 8.73
CA PRO A 19 16.51 5.29 9.04
C PRO A 19 16.21 3.79 8.85
N PRO A 20 15.32 3.21 9.69
CA PRO A 20 14.96 1.80 9.57
C PRO A 20 14.30 1.53 8.23
N THR A 21 14.60 0.38 7.66
CA THR A 21 13.98 -0.09 6.43
C THR A 21 12.54 -0.57 6.68
N PRO A 22 11.68 -0.64 5.64
CA PRO A 22 10.35 -1.24 5.78
C PRO A 22 10.36 -2.64 6.39
N ARG A 23 11.39 -3.43 6.10
CA ARG A 23 11.58 -4.76 6.68
C ARG A 23 11.84 -4.72 8.18
N GLU A 24 12.71 -3.83 8.61
CA GLU A 24 13.01 -3.64 10.04
C GLU A 24 11.78 -3.12 10.79
N ILE A 25 11.08 -2.14 10.21
CA ILE A 25 9.83 -1.61 10.78
C ILE A 25 8.79 -2.72 10.94
N ALA A 26 8.59 -3.54 9.91
CA ALA A 26 7.63 -4.65 9.95
C ALA A 26 8.00 -5.71 11.00
N ALA A 27 9.29 -5.98 11.14
CA ALA A 27 9.77 -6.97 12.12
C ALA A 27 9.49 -6.54 13.58
N GLU A 28 9.59 -5.25 13.86
CA GLU A 28 9.40 -4.70 15.21
C GLU A 28 7.94 -4.35 15.52
N ALA A 29 7.09 -4.16 14.52
CA ALA A 29 5.71 -3.74 14.70
C ALA A 29 4.81 -4.88 15.17
N ASP A 30 3.97 -4.61 16.17
CA ASP A 30 2.95 -5.55 16.61
C ASP A 30 1.71 -5.53 15.70
N THR A 31 1.39 -4.37 15.15
CA THR A 31 0.26 -4.20 14.23
C THR A 31 0.70 -3.53 12.94
N PHE A 32 -0.06 -3.77 11.87
CA PHE A 32 0.16 -3.10 10.59
C PHE A 32 0.09 -1.58 10.72
N ALA A 33 -0.88 -1.08 11.47
CA ALA A 33 -1.06 0.35 11.71
C ALA A 33 0.14 1.00 12.41
N GLU A 34 0.69 0.31 13.41
CA GLU A 34 1.87 0.80 14.15
C GLU A 34 3.09 0.94 13.24
N GLY A 35 3.39 -0.10 12.46
CA GLY A 35 4.48 -0.06 11.49
C GLY A 35 4.25 0.98 10.39
N PHE A 36 3.02 1.09 9.90
CA PHE A 36 2.67 2.09 8.88
C PHE A 36 2.94 3.53 9.36
N ARG A 37 2.59 3.85 10.60
CA ARG A 37 2.86 5.18 11.17
C ARG A 37 4.33 5.52 11.19
N LYS A 38 5.18 4.54 11.43
CA LYS A 38 6.64 4.72 11.44
C LYS A 38 7.23 5.04 10.06
N LEU A 39 6.48 4.78 8.97
CA LEU A 39 6.92 5.13 7.61
C LEU A 39 6.96 6.65 7.35
N GLY A 40 6.20 7.42 8.11
CA GLY A 40 6.09 8.86 7.88
C GLY A 40 5.41 9.25 6.57
N VAL A 41 4.55 8.38 6.04
CA VAL A 41 3.75 8.64 4.83
C VAL A 41 2.78 9.80 5.11
N SER A 42 2.77 10.80 4.24
CA SER A 42 2.05 12.06 4.46
C SER A 42 0.62 12.07 3.93
N HIS A 43 0.38 11.37 2.80
CA HIS A 43 -0.87 11.49 2.05
C HIS A 43 -1.83 10.33 2.23
N PHE A 44 -1.40 9.27 2.91
CA PHE A 44 -2.19 8.06 3.06
C PHE A 44 -2.28 7.62 4.52
N GLY A 45 -3.43 7.07 4.89
CA GLY A 45 -3.60 6.33 6.13
C GLY A 45 -3.44 4.81 5.90
N TYR A 46 -3.13 4.07 6.96
CA TYR A 46 -2.91 2.63 6.86
C TYR A 46 -4.14 1.86 6.34
N ARG A 47 -5.35 2.37 6.62
CA ARG A 47 -6.60 1.72 6.19
C ARG A 47 -6.75 1.69 4.68
N GLU A 48 -6.20 2.66 3.97
CA GLU A 48 -6.23 2.68 2.50
C GLU A 48 -5.45 1.51 1.91
N PHE A 49 -4.33 1.12 2.56
CA PHE A 49 -3.53 -0.04 2.15
C PHE A 49 -4.09 -1.38 2.63
N LEU A 50 -5.05 -1.37 3.52
CA LEU A 50 -5.80 -2.55 3.97
C LEU A 50 -7.17 -2.68 3.29
N TYR A 51 -7.49 -1.82 2.33
CA TYR A 51 -8.73 -1.89 1.56
C TYR A 51 -8.84 -3.23 0.84
N LEU A 52 -9.95 -3.90 1.05
CA LEU A 52 -10.14 -5.29 0.61
C LEU A 52 -10.60 -5.42 -0.85
N GLY A 53 -10.92 -4.30 -1.49
CA GLY A 53 -11.31 -4.26 -2.90
C GLY A 53 -12.82 -4.25 -3.14
N ALA A 54 -13.22 -3.68 -4.27
CA ALA A 54 -14.63 -3.57 -4.65
C ALA A 54 -15.30 -4.94 -4.76
N GLY A 55 -14.60 -5.92 -5.31
CA GLY A 55 -15.14 -7.28 -5.45
C GLY A 55 -15.38 -7.99 -4.11
N HIS A 56 -14.58 -7.67 -3.08
CA HIS A 56 -14.80 -8.19 -1.73
C HIS A 56 -16.07 -7.60 -1.10
N ASN A 57 -16.34 -6.33 -1.37
CA ASN A 57 -17.42 -5.58 -0.73
C ASN A 57 -18.76 -5.66 -1.48
N ASP A 58 -18.77 -6.08 -2.75
CA ASP A 58 -19.98 -6.22 -3.54
C ASP A 58 -20.60 -7.60 -3.35
N THR A 59 -21.81 -7.64 -2.78
CA THR A 59 -22.58 -8.88 -2.53
C THR A 59 -22.86 -9.68 -3.81
N ARG A 60 -22.81 -9.07 -4.99
CA ARG A 60 -23.03 -9.71 -6.28
C ARG A 60 -21.75 -10.25 -6.91
N SER A 61 -20.60 -9.92 -6.34
CA SER A 61 -19.30 -10.36 -6.84
C SER A 61 -19.02 -11.81 -6.43
N ARG A 62 -18.34 -12.55 -7.30
CA ARG A 62 -17.78 -13.87 -6.98
C ARG A 62 -16.75 -13.81 -5.85
N GLY A 63 -16.11 -12.65 -5.67
CA GLY A 63 -15.12 -12.40 -4.62
C GLY A 63 -15.70 -11.93 -3.30
N TYR A 64 -17.02 -11.80 -3.17
CA TYR A 64 -17.63 -11.26 -1.97
C TYR A 64 -17.17 -11.99 -0.69
N GLY A 65 -16.63 -11.23 0.25
CA GLY A 65 -16.18 -11.73 1.53
C GLY A 65 -14.91 -12.61 1.51
N LEU A 66 -14.25 -12.78 0.35
CA LEU A 66 -13.15 -13.72 0.22
C LEU A 66 -11.77 -13.13 0.45
N ASN A 67 -11.61 -11.81 0.40
CA ASN A 67 -10.32 -11.20 0.69
C ASN A 67 -10.12 -11.04 2.20
N GLY A 68 -8.88 -10.86 2.60
CA GLY A 68 -8.49 -10.66 3.99
C GLY A 68 -7.33 -9.69 4.11
N THR A 69 -6.95 -9.39 5.33
CA THR A 69 -5.78 -8.55 5.60
C THR A 69 -4.49 -9.33 5.30
N PRO A 70 -3.44 -8.63 4.84
CA PRO A 70 -2.18 -9.29 4.51
C PRO A 70 -1.51 -9.88 5.77
N PRO A 71 -0.92 -11.08 5.65
CA PRO A 71 -0.12 -11.63 6.74
C PRO A 71 1.14 -10.80 6.99
N LYS A 72 1.63 -10.82 8.21
CA LYS A 72 2.76 -9.99 8.65
C LYS A 72 4.00 -10.13 7.76
N ARG A 73 4.27 -11.32 7.23
CA ARG A 73 5.40 -11.56 6.32
C ARG A 73 5.37 -10.70 5.06
N LEU A 74 4.19 -10.19 4.65
CA LEU A 74 4.01 -9.36 3.47
C LEU A 74 4.01 -7.86 3.78
N TRP A 75 3.96 -7.45 5.04
CA TRP A 75 3.93 -6.04 5.41
C TRP A 75 5.09 -5.23 4.83
N PRO A 76 6.33 -5.73 4.79
CA PRO A 76 7.43 -4.97 4.18
C PRO A 76 7.15 -4.53 2.76
N HIS A 77 6.55 -5.41 1.95
CA HIS A 77 6.23 -5.09 0.55
C HIS A 77 5.14 -4.02 0.45
N ILE A 78 4.12 -4.10 1.29
CA ILE A 78 3.04 -3.11 1.31
C ILE A 78 3.55 -1.77 1.83
N TYR A 79 4.44 -1.74 2.81
CA TYR A 79 5.09 -0.52 3.27
C TYR A 79 5.93 0.15 2.16
N GLU A 80 6.62 -0.63 1.35
CA GLU A 80 7.32 -0.11 0.17
C GLU A 80 6.36 0.52 -0.84
N LEU A 81 5.20 -0.11 -1.08
CA LEU A 81 4.15 0.46 -1.93
C LEU A 81 3.60 1.76 -1.36
N ALA A 82 3.44 1.85 -0.05
CA ALA A 82 2.96 3.07 0.60
C ALA A 82 3.93 4.24 0.42
N ILE A 83 5.21 4.00 0.57
CA ILE A 83 6.26 4.99 0.32
C ILE A 83 6.24 5.44 -1.14
N LEU A 84 6.12 4.49 -2.07
CA LEU A 84 6.04 4.77 -3.50
C LEU A 84 4.79 5.59 -3.85
N ALA A 85 3.63 5.21 -3.33
CA ALA A 85 2.37 5.92 -3.57
C ALA A 85 2.43 7.36 -3.06
N ASP A 86 3.02 7.57 -1.90
CA ASP A 86 3.20 8.89 -1.30
C ASP A 86 4.08 9.79 -2.19
N GLU A 87 5.15 9.24 -2.73
CA GLU A 87 6.04 9.92 -3.66
C GLU A 87 5.34 10.23 -4.99
N ILE A 88 4.59 9.29 -5.54
CA ILE A 88 3.83 9.51 -6.77
C ILE A 88 2.85 10.66 -6.57
N ARG A 89 2.16 10.69 -5.44
CA ARG A 89 1.21 11.75 -5.11
C ARG A 89 1.87 13.13 -5.01
N ASP A 90 3.05 13.20 -4.39
CA ASP A 90 3.82 14.44 -4.32
C ASP A 90 4.19 14.94 -5.72
N ARG A 91 4.64 14.07 -6.60
CA ARG A 91 5.05 14.43 -7.97
C ARG A 91 3.90 14.80 -8.87
N LEU A 92 2.80 14.10 -8.77
CA LEU A 92 1.58 14.40 -9.55
C LEU A 92 0.86 15.66 -9.02
N ASN A 93 1.10 16.03 -7.78
CA ASN A 93 0.36 17.07 -7.09
C ASN A 93 -1.17 16.89 -7.24
N ALA A 94 -1.62 15.65 -7.13
CA ALA A 94 -3.00 15.24 -7.34
C ALA A 94 -3.38 14.08 -6.42
N PRO A 95 -4.65 14.00 -5.99
CA PRO A 95 -5.12 12.87 -5.21
C PRO A 95 -4.99 11.54 -5.96
N ILE A 96 -4.61 10.51 -5.23
CA ILE A 96 -4.58 9.12 -5.71
C ILE A 96 -5.49 8.29 -4.81
N LYS A 97 -6.37 7.52 -5.42
CA LYS A 97 -7.21 6.53 -4.74
C LYS A 97 -6.70 5.13 -5.01
N LEU A 98 -6.50 4.35 -3.97
CA LEU A 98 -6.15 2.95 -4.08
C LEU A 98 -7.40 2.11 -4.35
N LEU A 99 -7.34 1.25 -5.35
CA LEU A 99 -8.44 0.39 -5.77
C LEU A 99 -8.22 -1.06 -5.36
N SER A 100 -6.98 -1.49 -5.26
CA SER A 100 -6.60 -2.85 -4.87
C SER A 100 -5.14 -2.84 -4.43
N VAL A 101 -4.85 -3.54 -3.34
CA VAL A 101 -3.48 -3.74 -2.85
C VAL A 101 -3.24 -5.24 -2.68
N TYR A 102 -3.42 -5.78 -1.49
CA TYR A 102 -3.28 -7.21 -1.25
C TYR A 102 -4.53 -7.98 -1.70
N ARG A 103 -4.30 -9.14 -2.31
CA ARG A 103 -5.33 -10.13 -2.64
C ARG A 103 -4.94 -11.49 -2.08
N SER A 104 -5.83 -12.08 -1.29
CA SER A 104 -5.68 -13.47 -0.88
C SER A 104 -5.76 -14.40 -2.10
N GLU A 105 -5.23 -15.61 -1.97
CA GLU A 105 -5.29 -16.62 -3.03
C GLU A 105 -6.73 -16.86 -3.52
N ARG A 106 -7.63 -17.06 -2.59
CA ARG A 106 -9.05 -17.32 -2.89
C ARG A 106 -9.73 -16.13 -3.57
N TYR A 107 -9.49 -14.93 -3.08
CA TYR A 107 -10.06 -13.72 -3.67
C TYR A 107 -9.53 -13.49 -5.09
N ASN A 108 -8.24 -13.61 -5.27
CA ASN A 108 -7.62 -13.44 -6.59
C ASN A 108 -8.18 -14.43 -7.61
N ALA A 109 -8.33 -15.70 -7.24
CA ALA A 109 -8.92 -16.72 -8.10
C ALA A 109 -10.39 -16.40 -8.43
N ALA A 110 -11.17 -15.99 -7.43
CA ALA A 110 -12.61 -15.71 -7.59
C ALA A 110 -12.89 -14.54 -8.54
N ILE A 111 -12.04 -13.50 -8.52
CA ILE A 111 -12.20 -12.34 -9.41
C ILE A 111 -11.50 -12.48 -10.77
N GLY A 112 -10.94 -13.66 -11.07
CA GLY A 112 -10.27 -13.93 -12.32
C GLY A 112 -8.87 -13.34 -12.46
N GLY A 113 -8.20 -13.07 -11.34
CA GLY A 113 -6.82 -12.60 -11.33
C GLY A 113 -5.84 -13.66 -11.83
N ALA A 114 -4.70 -13.23 -12.36
CA ALA A 114 -3.65 -14.12 -12.82
C ALA A 114 -3.11 -14.98 -11.65
N SER A 115 -2.81 -16.25 -11.92
CA SER A 115 -2.31 -17.19 -10.89
C SER A 115 -0.99 -16.74 -10.25
N LEU A 116 -0.18 -15.97 -10.97
CA LEU A 116 1.07 -15.39 -10.50
C LEU A 116 0.97 -13.89 -10.20
N SER A 117 -0.23 -13.41 -9.89
CA SER A 117 -0.45 -11.98 -9.60
C SER A 117 0.41 -11.51 -8.43
N MET A 118 1.08 -10.39 -8.62
CA MET A 118 1.89 -9.75 -7.58
C MET A 118 1.05 -9.17 -6.44
N HIS A 119 -0.25 -8.95 -6.64
CA HIS A 119 -1.17 -8.59 -5.57
C HIS A 119 -1.23 -9.65 -4.45
N LYS A 120 -1.05 -10.92 -4.78
CA LYS A 120 -1.02 -12.00 -3.79
C LYS A 120 0.20 -11.94 -2.85
N GLU A 121 1.25 -11.27 -3.30
CA GLU A 121 2.49 -11.09 -2.54
C GLU A 121 2.60 -9.71 -1.89
N GLY A 122 1.57 -8.86 -2.02
CA GLY A 122 1.60 -7.50 -1.53
C GLY A 122 2.58 -6.59 -2.28
N LYS A 123 2.90 -6.93 -3.53
CA LYS A 123 3.89 -6.23 -4.38
C LYS A 123 3.25 -5.46 -5.53
N ALA A 124 1.95 -5.31 -5.55
CA ALA A 124 1.23 -4.56 -6.57
C ALA A 124 0.10 -3.75 -5.93
N MET A 125 -0.19 -2.62 -6.53
CA MET A 125 -1.34 -1.80 -6.20
C MET A 125 -1.97 -1.25 -7.47
N ASP A 126 -3.29 -1.27 -7.52
CA ASP A 126 -4.08 -0.57 -8.53
C ASP A 126 -4.55 0.75 -7.95
N CYS A 127 -4.34 1.82 -8.68
CA CYS A 127 -4.73 3.14 -8.24
C CYS A 127 -5.27 3.98 -9.39
N THR A 128 -6.00 5.02 -9.06
CA THR A 128 -6.49 6.01 -10.02
C THR A 128 -6.27 7.42 -9.48
N SER A 129 -6.05 8.35 -10.39
CA SER A 129 -6.03 9.77 -10.05
C SER A 129 -7.41 10.37 -10.23
N THR A 130 -7.80 11.24 -9.30
CA THR A 130 -9.07 11.96 -9.37
C THR A 130 -8.97 13.28 -10.14
N GLN A 131 -7.81 13.62 -10.67
CA GLN A 131 -7.69 14.75 -11.57
C GLN A 131 -8.51 14.50 -12.84
N LYS A 132 -9.43 15.41 -13.14
CA LYS A 132 -10.01 15.48 -14.48
C LYS A 132 -8.86 15.76 -15.46
N PRO A 133 -8.81 15.04 -16.59
CA PRO A 133 -7.91 15.46 -17.65
C PRO A 133 -8.17 16.93 -17.94
N ALA A 134 -7.09 17.69 -18.15
CA ALA A 134 -7.25 19.07 -18.58
C ALA A 134 -8.21 19.06 -19.77
N SER A 135 -9.30 19.79 -19.68
CA SER A 135 -10.22 19.98 -20.81
C SER A 135 -9.39 20.58 -21.92
N GLU A 136 -9.27 19.87 -23.01
CA GLU A 136 -8.70 20.38 -24.26
C GLU A 136 -9.46 21.63 -24.70
#